data_62d904e0ec7a919404ecf17382b4b944
#
_entry.id   62d904e0ec7a919404ecf17382b4b944
#
_cell.length_a   1.000
_cell.length_b   1.000
_cell.length_c   1.000
_cell.angle_alpha   90.00
_cell.angle_beta   90.00
_cell.angle_gamma   90.00
#
_symmetry.space_group_name_H-M   'P 1'
#
loop_
_entity.id
_entity.type
_entity.pdbx_description
1 polymer ?
#
loop_
_entity_poly.entity_id
_entity_poly.type
_entity_poly.pdbx_seq_one_letter_code
_entity_poly.pdbx_strand_id
1 'polypeptide(L)'
;MWIRRVVRAAHIPWIKHASLATARPRECVVRGHRPRRLPLDLGGLSGRQDIFRLSGAVRRDPAVDTWLTEGPVELRSLARRWFVVMRQCGDDVRELMHDGCPVACVDNAPFGYVNSFKSHVNIGFFCGALLQDPAGLLLGSGKRMRHVKVSPARQLNAAALSDLIAAAYVDIKVRLDAGQ
;
A
#
# COMPACT_ATOMS: atom_id res chain seq x y z
N MET A 1 5.95 -12.35 49.20
CA MET A 1 4.83 -11.40 48.98
C MET A 1 4.97 -10.90 47.56
N TRP A 2 4.25 -11.54 46.64
CA TRP A 2 4.39 -11.32 45.16
C TRP A 2 3.24 -10.39 44.73
N ILE A 3 3.60 -9.21 44.16
CA ILE A 3 2.64 -8.29 43.58
C ILE A 3 2.56 -8.57 42.08
N ARG A 4 1.46 -9.20 41.65
CA ARG A 4 1.10 -9.33 40.24
C ARG A 4 0.60 -7.97 39.73
N ARG A 5 1.36 -7.34 38.85
CA ARG A 5 0.88 -6.19 38.06
C ARG A 5 0.10 -6.71 36.84
N VAL A 6 -1.20 -6.54 36.88
CA VAL A 6 -2.12 -6.77 35.76
C VAL A 6 -1.95 -5.61 34.78
N VAL A 7 -1.43 -5.91 33.57
CA VAL A 7 -1.43 -4.95 32.47
C VAL A 7 -2.83 -4.96 31.84
N ARG A 8 -3.57 -3.88 32.02
CA ARG A 8 -4.85 -3.66 31.35
C ARG A 8 -4.63 -3.43 29.86
N ALA A 9 -5.25 -4.26 29.02
CA ALA A 9 -5.38 -4.06 27.59
C ALA A 9 -6.18 -2.76 27.33
N ALA A 10 -5.61 -1.84 26.58
CA ALA A 10 -6.30 -0.63 26.13
C ALA A 10 -7.33 -1.00 25.06
N HIS A 11 -8.58 -0.80 25.40
CA HIS A 11 -9.74 -0.93 24.52
C HIS A 11 -9.71 0.20 23.49
N ILE A 12 -9.69 -0.11 22.21
CA ILE A 12 -9.84 0.85 21.12
C ILE A 12 -11.31 0.84 20.68
N PRO A 13 -12.11 1.89 20.96
CA PRO A 13 -13.50 1.95 20.52
C PRO A 13 -13.60 2.81 19.24
N TRP A 14 -13.59 2.23 18.06
CA TRP A 14 -14.05 2.90 16.86
C TRP A 14 -14.77 1.94 15.90
N ILE A 15 -16.01 1.59 16.21
CA ILE A 15 -17.03 1.23 15.22
C ILE A 15 -18.34 1.83 15.70
N LYS A 16 -18.72 2.99 15.20
CA LYS A 16 -20.10 3.49 15.27
C LYS A 16 -20.72 3.41 13.88
N HIS A 17 -21.81 2.65 13.84
CA HIS A 17 -22.75 2.46 12.76
C HIS A 17 -23.11 3.75 12.02
N ALA A 18 -22.90 3.78 10.69
CA ALA A 18 -23.57 4.72 9.81
C ALA A 18 -24.91 4.10 9.37
N SER A 19 -25.99 4.74 9.79
CA SER A 19 -27.37 4.41 9.45
C SER A 19 -27.63 4.60 7.95
N LEU A 20 -28.16 3.57 7.32
CA LEU A 20 -28.66 3.59 5.95
C LEU A 20 -29.95 4.42 5.87
N ALA A 21 -29.86 5.64 5.32
CA ALA A 21 -31.02 6.41 4.91
C ALA A 21 -31.37 6.01 3.48
N THR A 22 -32.53 5.35 3.33
CA THR A 22 -33.15 4.99 2.06
C THR A 22 -33.69 6.23 1.35
N ALA A 23 -32.99 6.70 0.30
CA ALA A 23 -33.55 7.65 -0.66
C ALA A 23 -33.97 6.91 -1.92
N ARG A 24 -35.29 6.95 -2.24
CA ARG A 24 -35.84 6.44 -3.48
C ARG A 24 -35.45 7.35 -4.66
N PRO A 25 -34.96 6.81 -5.79
CA PRO A 25 -34.74 7.62 -6.99
C PRO A 25 -36.08 8.00 -7.66
N ARG A 26 -36.20 9.25 -8.00
CA ARG A 26 -37.29 9.75 -8.87
C ARG A 26 -37.05 9.30 -10.31
N GLU A 27 -38.02 8.62 -10.89
CA GLU A 27 -38.03 8.25 -12.30
C GLU A 27 -38.09 9.51 -13.18
N CYS A 28 -37.06 9.69 -13.98
CA CYS A 28 -37.06 10.67 -15.07
C CYS A 28 -37.31 9.92 -16.37
N VAL A 29 -38.54 10.02 -16.89
CA VAL A 29 -38.96 9.47 -18.20
C VAL A 29 -38.32 10.33 -19.28
N VAL A 30 -37.28 9.81 -19.97
CA VAL A 30 -36.77 10.41 -21.21
C VAL A 30 -37.18 9.54 -22.39
N ARG A 31 -38.01 10.16 -23.27
CA ARG A 31 -38.51 9.58 -24.53
C ARG A 31 -37.34 9.27 -25.48
N GLY A 32 -37.35 8.08 -26.00
CA GLY A 32 -36.96 7.55 -27.29
C GLY A 32 -35.79 8.22 -28.04
N HIS A 33 -34.59 7.71 -27.86
CA HIS A 33 -33.59 7.68 -28.92
C HIS A 33 -32.98 6.27 -28.94
N ARG A 34 -33.17 5.55 -30.05
CA ARG A 34 -32.50 4.27 -30.27
C ARG A 34 -31.01 4.53 -30.43
N PRO A 35 -30.12 4.01 -29.57
CA PRO A 35 -28.70 4.10 -29.85
C PRO A 35 -28.37 3.15 -31.01
N ARG A 36 -27.71 3.69 -32.03
CA ARG A 36 -26.99 2.88 -33.02
C ARG A 36 -26.06 1.95 -32.32
N ARG A 37 -26.20 0.64 -32.52
CA ARG A 37 -25.23 -0.36 -32.10
C ARG A 37 -23.93 -0.09 -32.88
N LEU A 38 -22.96 0.53 -32.22
CA LEU A 38 -21.57 0.44 -32.63
C LEU A 38 -21.09 -0.98 -32.33
N PRO A 39 -20.39 -1.65 -33.23
CA PRO A 39 -19.77 -2.91 -32.92
C PRO A 39 -18.74 -2.66 -31.81
N LEU A 40 -18.95 -3.28 -30.64
CA LEU A 40 -17.92 -3.39 -29.62
C LEU A 40 -16.87 -4.32 -30.19
N ASP A 41 -15.88 -3.72 -30.81
CA ASP A 41 -14.61 -4.43 -31.10
C ASP A 41 -13.96 -4.75 -29.74
N LEU A 42 -14.27 -5.94 -29.25
CA LEU A 42 -13.59 -6.56 -28.12
C LEU A 42 -12.21 -7.08 -28.57
N GLY A 43 -11.50 -6.26 -29.33
CA GLY A 43 -10.11 -6.47 -29.70
C GLY A 43 -9.27 -6.59 -28.45
N GLY A 44 -8.90 -7.83 -28.15
CA GLY A 44 -8.00 -8.38 -27.15
C GLY A 44 -7.15 -7.43 -26.32
N LEU A 45 -7.61 -7.01 -25.17
CA LEU A 45 -6.76 -6.59 -24.06
C LEU A 45 -6.39 -7.80 -23.20
N SER A 46 -5.94 -8.87 -23.82
CA SER A 46 -5.19 -9.95 -23.18
C SER A 46 -3.72 -9.55 -23.07
N GLY A 47 -3.45 -8.39 -22.49
CA GLY A 47 -2.13 -8.06 -21.99
C GLY A 47 -2.00 -8.66 -20.59
N ARG A 48 -1.59 -9.93 -20.46
CA ARG A 48 -0.97 -10.43 -19.23
C ARG A 48 0.11 -9.43 -18.88
N GLN A 49 -0.17 -8.56 -17.92
CA GLN A 49 0.87 -7.66 -17.39
C GLN A 49 1.81 -8.57 -16.59
N ASP A 50 2.97 -8.87 -17.16
CA ASP A 50 4.01 -9.60 -16.44
C ASP A 50 4.26 -8.93 -15.10
N ILE A 51 3.91 -9.64 -14.03
CA ILE A 51 4.15 -9.19 -12.67
C ILE A 51 5.65 -9.29 -12.42
N PHE A 52 6.25 -8.15 -12.10
CA PHE A 52 7.65 -8.14 -11.67
C PHE A 52 7.80 -8.96 -10.39
N ARG A 53 8.78 -9.87 -10.36
CA ARG A 53 9.04 -10.75 -9.21
C ARG A 53 10.49 -10.65 -8.77
N LEU A 54 10.68 -10.68 -7.46
CA LEU A 54 11.99 -10.71 -6.80
C LEU A 54 12.14 -12.08 -6.13
N SER A 55 13.16 -12.85 -6.50
CA SER A 55 13.43 -14.13 -5.85
C SER A 55 14.01 -13.95 -4.44
N GLY A 56 13.68 -14.86 -3.54
CA GLY A 56 14.28 -14.92 -2.21
C GLY A 56 13.54 -14.13 -1.12
N ALA A 57 12.31 -13.65 -1.36
CA ALA A 57 11.52 -13.02 -0.33
C ALA A 57 11.11 -14.04 0.77
N VAL A 58 11.39 -13.70 2.02
CA VAL A 58 11.13 -14.52 3.22
C VAL A 58 10.20 -13.80 4.18
N ARG A 59 9.64 -14.54 5.16
CA ARG A 59 8.70 -13.94 6.12
C ARG A 59 9.35 -12.84 6.96
N ARG A 60 10.59 -13.06 7.37
CA ARG A 60 11.42 -12.07 8.08
C ARG A 60 12.87 -12.24 7.63
N ASP A 61 13.43 -11.17 7.09
CA ASP A 61 14.81 -11.13 6.65
C ASP A 61 15.67 -10.39 7.69
N PRO A 62 16.66 -11.02 8.33
CA PRO A 62 17.54 -10.37 9.28
C PRO A 62 18.26 -9.14 8.71
N ALA A 63 18.58 -9.13 7.42
CA ALA A 63 19.23 -8.00 6.78
C ALA A 63 18.30 -6.77 6.70
N VAL A 64 17.00 -7.00 6.56
CA VAL A 64 15.98 -5.94 6.64
C VAL A 64 15.92 -5.35 8.05
N ASP A 65 15.92 -6.19 9.10
CA ASP A 65 15.89 -5.72 10.48
C ASP A 65 17.18 -4.95 10.84
N THR A 66 18.33 -5.41 10.38
CA THR A 66 19.62 -4.69 10.50
C THR A 66 19.53 -3.32 9.83
N TRP A 67 19.07 -3.24 8.57
CA TRP A 67 18.95 -1.99 7.86
C TRP A 67 17.98 -1.00 8.55
N LEU A 68 16.88 -1.48 9.12
CA LEU A 68 15.88 -0.66 9.82
C LEU A 68 16.37 -0.13 11.17
N THR A 69 17.45 -0.68 11.73
CA THR A 69 18.03 -0.30 13.04
C THR A 69 19.33 0.47 12.93
N GLU A 70 20.13 0.22 11.91
CA GLU A 70 21.43 0.84 11.73
C GLU A 70 21.34 2.12 10.90
N GLY A 71 21.94 3.23 11.39
CA GLY A 71 22.04 4.52 10.70
C GLY A 71 21.44 5.69 11.48
N PRO A 72 21.12 6.82 10.83
CA PRO A 72 20.58 8.01 11.49
C PRO A 72 19.25 7.71 12.19
N VAL A 73 19.21 7.85 13.52
CA VAL A 73 18.13 7.38 14.39
C VAL A 73 16.75 7.89 13.94
N GLU A 74 16.62 9.18 13.65
CA GLU A 74 15.33 9.78 13.27
C GLU A 74 14.79 9.21 11.96
N LEU A 75 15.65 9.08 10.94
CA LEU A 75 15.25 8.58 9.63
C LEU A 75 14.98 7.07 9.67
N ARG A 76 15.76 6.33 10.45
CA ARG A 76 15.52 4.89 10.64
C ARG A 76 14.24 4.62 11.43
N SER A 77 13.92 5.43 12.42
CA SER A 77 12.64 5.36 13.14
C SER A 77 11.44 5.59 12.20
N LEU A 78 11.53 6.56 11.28
CA LEU A 78 10.50 6.79 10.27
C LEU A 78 10.41 5.62 9.29
N ALA A 79 11.53 5.13 8.75
CA ALA A 79 11.56 4.00 7.83
C ALA A 79 10.96 2.75 8.49
N ARG A 80 11.39 2.43 9.71
CA ARG A 80 10.89 1.30 10.49
C ARG A 80 9.40 1.39 10.75
N ARG A 81 8.89 2.58 11.15
CA ARG A 81 7.45 2.80 11.39
C ARG A 81 6.63 2.39 10.16
N TRP A 82 7.00 2.86 8.99
CA TRP A 82 6.24 2.61 7.77
C TRP A 82 6.44 1.21 7.20
N PHE A 83 7.64 0.64 7.37
CA PHE A 83 7.86 -0.75 7.00
C PHE A 83 7.07 -1.73 7.89
N VAL A 84 6.89 -1.41 9.18
CA VAL A 84 6.01 -2.18 10.07
C VAL A 84 4.55 -2.12 9.60
N VAL A 85 4.07 -0.98 9.11
CA VAL A 85 2.72 -0.90 8.49
C VAL A 85 2.61 -1.82 7.28
N MET A 86 3.63 -1.88 6.40
CA MET A 86 3.66 -2.83 5.28
C MET A 86 3.62 -4.28 5.76
N ARG A 87 4.42 -4.63 6.78
CA ARG A 87 4.45 -5.96 7.39
C ARG A 87 3.10 -6.40 7.96
N GLN A 88 2.28 -5.44 8.39
CA GLN A 88 0.99 -5.68 9.03
C GLN A 88 -0.19 -5.76 8.04
N CYS A 89 0.04 -5.59 6.75
CA CYS A 89 -1.01 -5.69 5.73
C CYS A 89 -1.61 -7.10 5.64
N GLY A 90 -0.83 -8.15 5.91
CA GLY A 90 -1.30 -9.54 5.91
C GLY A 90 -0.21 -10.52 6.35
N ASP A 91 -0.63 -11.73 6.73
CA ASP A 91 0.28 -12.82 7.16
C ASP A 91 1.11 -13.40 6.00
N ASP A 92 0.69 -13.14 4.76
CA ASP A 92 1.34 -13.53 3.51
C ASP A 92 2.43 -12.54 3.06
N VAL A 93 2.64 -11.44 3.80
CA VAL A 93 3.71 -10.50 3.51
C VAL A 93 5.07 -11.14 3.73
N ARG A 94 5.91 -11.05 2.71
CA ARG A 94 7.30 -11.45 2.67
C ARG A 94 8.17 -10.21 2.51
N GLU A 95 9.45 -10.34 2.77
CA GLU A 95 10.40 -9.23 2.67
C GLU A 95 11.78 -9.70 2.23
N LEU A 96 12.54 -8.79 1.65
CA LEU A 96 13.95 -8.98 1.29
C LEU A 96 14.65 -7.64 1.18
N MET A 97 15.99 -7.68 1.13
CA MET A 97 16.80 -6.53 0.71
C MET A 97 16.92 -6.52 -0.81
N HIS A 98 16.60 -5.39 -1.45
CA HIS A 98 16.79 -5.20 -2.90
C HIS A 98 17.25 -3.77 -3.16
N ASP A 99 18.29 -3.62 -4.02
CA ASP A 99 18.91 -2.34 -4.34
C ASP A 99 19.26 -1.49 -3.09
N GLY A 100 19.73 -2.15 -2.02
CA GLY A 100 20.14 -1.51 -0.78
C GLY A 100 19.00 -1.00 0.10
N CYS A 101 17.75 -1.39 -0.15
CA CYS A 101 16.61 -1.00 0.68
C CYS A 101 15.65 -2.17 0.96
N PRO A 102 14.93 -2.13 2.10
CA PRO A 102 13.89 -3.08 2.45
C PRO A 102 12.72 -3.03 1.47
N VAL A 103 12.29 -4.18 0.99
CA VAL A 103 11.15 -4.37 0.10
C VAL A 103 10.14 -5.31 0.73
N ALA A 104 8.86 -4.96 0.67
CA ALA A 104 7.73 -5.77 1.08
C ALA A 104 7.04 -6.38 -0.16
N CYS A 105 6.79 -7.70 -0.11
CA CYS A 105 6.24 -8.51 -1.19
C CYS A 105 5.03 -9.33 -0.71
N VAL A 106 4.18 -9.73 -1.66
CA VAL A 106 3.29 -10.88 -1.51
C VAL A 106 3.89 -11.99 -2.38
N ASP A 107 4.17 -13.15 -1.83
CA ASP A 107 5.08 -14.14 -2.43
C ASP A 107 6.42 -13.47 -2.80
N ASN A 108 6.73 -13.41 -4.08
CA ASN A 108 7.89 -12.72 -4.63
C ASN A 108 7.52 -11.45 -5.43
N ALA A 109 6.25 -11.02 -5.39
CA ALA A 109 5.80 -9.82 -6.09
C ALA A 109 5.86 -8.60 -5.16
N PRO A 110 6.73 -7.62 -5.44
CA PRO A 110 6.91 -6.47 -4.56
C PRO A 110 5.77 -5.47 -4.72
N PHE A 111 5.24 -4.97 -3.58
CA PHE A 111 4.24 -3.91 -3.57
C PHE A 111 4.78 -2.59 -2.99
N GLY A 112 5.71 -2.64 -2.04
CA GLY A 112 6.24 -1.45 -1.41
C GLY A 112 7.69 -1.59 -0.96
N TYR A 113 8.36 -0.45 -0.75
CA TYR A 113 9.73 -0.38 -0.21
C TYR A 113 9.92 0.87 0.64
N VAL A 114 10.95 0.87 1.47
CA VAL A 114 11.40 2.06 2.19
C VAL A 114 12.85 2.36 1.84
N ASN A 115 13.17 3.63 1.57
CA ASN A 115 14.55 4.05 1.32
C ASN A 115 14.85 5.34 2.08
N SER A 116 16.05 5.44 2.66
CA SER A 116 16.49 6.56 3.50
C SER A 116 17.53 7.41 2.77
N PHE A 117 17.32 8.71 2.78
CA PHE A 117 18.19 9.73 2.22
C PHE A 117 18.78 10.61 3.33
N LYS A 118 19.46 11.70 3.00
CA LYS A 118 20.09 12.59 3.99
C LYS A 118 19.08 13.27 4.95
N SER A 119 17.88 13.62 4.46
CA SER A 119 16.90 14.44 5.21
C SER A 119 15.48 13.89 5.18
N HIS A 120 15.25 12.74 4.57
CA HIS A 120 13.91 12.16 4.41
C HIS A 120 13.98 10.67 4.11
N VAL A 121 12.83 10.04 4.22
CA VAL A 121 12.58 8.66 3.83
C VAL A 121 11.58 8.67 2.67
N ASN A 122 11.80 7.87 1.66
CA ASN A 122 10.80 7.57 0.64
C ASN A 122 10.08 6.26 0.98
N ILE A 123 8.76 6.32 0.98
CA ILE A 123 7.89 5.16 1.02
C ILE A 123 7.44 4.92 -0.42
N GLY A 124 7.96 3.89 -1.07
CA GLY A 124 7.75 3.68 -2.50
C GLY A 124 6.78 2.54 -2.78
N PHE A 125 6.15 2.61 -3.95
CA PHE A 125 5.16 1.66 -4.45
C PHE A 125 5.53 1.24 -5.86
N PHE A 126 5.65 -0.06 -6.11
CA PHE A 126 6.07 -0.61 -7.40
C PHE A 126 5.04 -0.35 -8.52
N CYS A 127 3.75 -0.41 -8.18
CA CYS A 127 2.64 -0.08 -9.08
C CYS A 127 1.95 1.25 -8.69
N GLY A 128 2.67 2.17 -8.06
CA GLY A 128 2.12 3.40 -7.50
C GLY A 128 1.40 4.32 -8.49
N ALA A 129 1.74 4.24 -9.78
CA ALA A 129 1.05 5.02 -10.82
C ALA A 129 -0.41 4.63 -11.03
N LEU A 130 -0.84 3.49 -10.51
CA LEU A 130 -2.19 2.96 -10.64
C LEU A 130 -3.01 3.12 -9.36
N LEU A 131 -2.38 3.55 -8.27
CA LEU A 131 -3.06 3.78 -6.99
C LEU A 131 -3.87 5.08 -7.04
N GLN A 132 -5.05 5.03 -6.42
CA GLN A 132 -5.84 6.22 -6.16
C GLN A 132 -5.21 7.03 -5.02
N ASP A 133 -4.97 8.30 -5.26
CA ASP A 133 -4.32 9.19 -4.28
C ASP A 133 -5.11 10.50 -4.09
N PRO A 134 -6.26 10.44 -3.41
CA PRO A 134 -7.10 11.63 -3.19
C PRO A 134 -6.41 12.69 -2.33
N ALA A 135 -5.38 12.32 -1.58
CA ALA A 135 -4.63 13.23 -0.72
C ALA A 135 -3.42 13.89 -1.42
N GLY A 136 -3.10 13.49 -2.66
CA GLY A 136 -2.00 14.06 -3.44
C GLY A 136 -0.62 13.82 -2.83
N LEU A 137 -0.39 12.67 -2.20
CA LEU A 137 0.87 12.33 -1.54
C LEU A 137 1.91 11.75 -2.49
N LEU A 138 1.48 11.10 -3.58
CA LEU A 138 2.33 10.37 -4.50
C LEU A 138 3.16 11.31 -5.37
N LEU A 139 4.46 11.10 -5.35
CA LEU A 139 5.46 11.83 -6.14
C LEU A 139 6.12 10.88 -7.15
N GLY A 140 6.66 11.47 -8.23
CA GLY A 140 7.39 10.78 -9.27
C GLY A 140 6.62 10.73 -10.59
N SER A 141 7.36 10.66 -11.70
CA SER A 141 6.84 10.67 -13.08
C SER A 141 7.12 9.37 -13.85
N GLY A 142 7.70 8.36 -13.18
CA GLY A 142 8.01 7.06 -13.81
C GLY A 142 6.76 6.34 -14.30
N LYS A 143 6.93 5.39 -15.24
CA LYS A 143 5.82 4.65 -15.85
C LYS A 143 4.98 3.86 -14.82
N ARG A 144 5.61 3.32 -13.76
CA ARG A 144 4.95 2.45 -12.78
C ARG A 144 5.11 2.91 -11.34
N MET A 145 6.33 3.27 -10.96
CA MET A 145 6.67 3.55 -9.57
C MET A 145 6.26 4.96 -9.13
N ARG A 146 5.80 5.07 -7.88
CA ARG A 146 5.59 6.32 -7.16
C ARG A 146 6.15 6.19 -5.76
N HIS A 147 6.34 7.33 -5.10
CA HIS A 147 6.76 7.33 -3.70
C HIS A 147 6.13 8.50 -2.94
N VAL A 148 6.02 8.35 -1.65
CA VAL A 148 5.68 9.42 -0.71
C VAL A 148 6.94 9.82 0.03
N LYS A 149 7.26 11.11 0.04
CA LYS A 149 8.39 11.66 0.76
C LYS A 149 8.00 12.01 2.19
N VAL A 150 8.62 11.36 3.16
CA VAL A 150 8.40 11.53 4.60
C VAL A 150 9.64 12.17 5.22
N SER A 151 9.46 13.27 5.94
CA SER A 151 10.55 13.98 6.62
C SER A 151 10.17 14.28 8.06
N PRO A 152 11.12 14.27 9.03
CA PRO A 152 10.85 14.66 10.40
C PRO A 152 10.31 16.08 10.54
N ALA A 153 10.76 16.97 9.65
CA ALA A 153 10.41 18.39 9.68
C ALA A 153 9.05 18.73 9.03
N ARG A 154 8.37 17.77 8.39
CA ARG A 154 7.11 18.01 7.68
C ARG A 154 5.98 17.17 8.21
N GLN A 155 4.84 17.83 8.50
CA GLN A 155 3.62 17.12 8.85
C GLN A 155 3.14 16.27 7.67
N LEU A 156 2.81 15.02 7.96
CA LEU A 156 2.33 14.03 6.99
C LEU A 156 0.91 13.62 7.34
N ASN A 157 0.05 13.47 6.35
CA ASN A 157 -1.22 12.78 6.51
C ASN A 157 -0.95 11.27 6.65
N ALA A 158 -0.77 10.82 7.89
CA ALA A 158 -0.40 9.44 8.20
C ALA A 158 -1.52 8.44 7.84
N ALA A 159 -2.79 8.84 7.96
CA ALA A 159 -3.92 8.01 7.58
C ALA A 159 -3.91 7.75 6.07
N ALA A 160 -3.80 8.80 5.26
CA ALA A 160 -3.73 8.66 3.80
C ALA A 160 -2.53 7.82 3.32
N LEU A 161 -1.38 7.90 3.99
CA LEU A 161 -0.24 7.04 3.65
C LEU A 161 -0.50 5.58 4.04
N SER A 162 -1.15 5.31 5.18
CA SER A 162 -1.56 3.96 5.55
C SER A 162 -2.55 3.36 4.54
N ASP A 163 -3.50 4.18 4.06
CA ASP A 163 -4.46 3.76 3.03
C ASP A 163 -3.77 3.43 1.70
N LEU A 164 -2.77 4.21 1.29
CA LEU A 164 -1.96 3.92 0.10
C LEU A 164 -1.17 2.60 0.24
N ILE A 165 -0.62 2.32 1.42
CA ILE A 165 0.09 1.05 1.68
C ILE A 165 -0.89 -0.13 1.59
N ALA A 166 -2.05 -0.01 2.21
CA ALA A 166 -3.08 -1.04 2.14
C ALA A 166 -3.60 -1.25 0.71
N ALA A 167 -3.82 -0.17 -0.05
CA ALA A 167 -4.23 -0.23 -1.45
C ALA A 167 -3.18 -0.93 -2.33
N ALA A 168 -1.89 -0.64 -2.13
CA ALA A 168 -0.81 -1.29 -2.87
C ALA A 168 -0.72 -2.79 -2.58
N TYR A 169 -0.93 -3.20 -1.33
CA TYR A 169 -0.99 -4.61 -0.93
C TYR A 169 -2.19 -5.32 -1.58
N VAL A 170 -3.37 -4.71 -1.59
CA VAL A 170 -4.56 -5.28 -2.24
C VAL A 170 -4.37 -5.36 -3.75
N ASP A 171 -3.84 -4.32 -4.39
CA ASP A 171 -3.58 -4.30 -5.84
C ASP A 171 -2.67 -5.45 -6.29
N ILE A 172 -1.56 -5.70 -5.56
CA ILE A 172 -0.65 -6.79 -5.93
C ILE A 172 -1.31 -8.16 -5.76
N LYS A 173 -2.15 -8.38 -4.76
CA LYS A 173 -2.91 -9.62 -4.59
C LYS A 173 -3.88 -9.86 -5.74
N VAL A 174 -4.67 -8.86 -6.10
CA VAL A 174 -5.59 -8.95 -7.24
C VAL A 174 -4.85 -9.29 -8.54
N ARG A 175 -3.65 -8.73 -8.75
CA ARG A 175 -2.82 -9.05 -9.93
C ARG A 175 -2.29 -10.47 -9.90
N LEU A 176 -1.87 -10.96 -8.73
CA LEU A 176 -1.40 -12.33 -8.56
C LEU A 176 -2.51 -13.34 -8.85
N ASP A 177 -3.72 -13.08 -8.35
CA ASP A 177 -4.90 -13.93 -8.59
C ASP A 177 -5.31 -13.93 -10.07
N ALA A 178 -5.24 -12.79 -10.75
CA ALA A 178 -5.55 -12.66 -12.17
C ALA A 178 -4.49 -13.27 -13.09
N GLY A 179 -3.28 -13.51 -12.61
CA GLY A 179 -2.16 -14.10 -13.35
C GLY A 179 -2.02 -15.62 -13.24
N GLN A 180 -2.84 -16.25 -12.38
CA GLN A 180 -2.96 -17.71 -12.26
C GLN A 180 -4.01 -18.23 -13.24
#